data_86e269430f723c357264d9140c312016
#
_entry.id   86e269430f723c357264d9140c312016
#
_cell.length_a   1.000
_cell.length_b   1.000
_cell.length_c   1.000
_cell.angle_alpha   90.00
_cell.angle_beta   90.00
_cell.angle_gamma   90.00
#
_symmetry.space_group_name_H-M   'P 1'
#
loop_
_entity.id
_entity.type
_entity.pdbx_description
1 polymer ?
#
loop_
_entity_poly.entity_id
_entity_poly.type
_entity_poly.pdbx_seq_one_letter_code
_entity_poly.pdbx_strand_id
1 'polypeptide(L)'
;RDVLGSRGLGDVYKRQAQYTVEKLISLGAKVVTMSDSDGYIYDPDGIDRAKLDYIMELKNLYRGRIREYAEQYGCKYVAGARPWGEKCDIAMPSATQNELNGEDAKTLLANGCIAVSEGANMPSTPEAIDAFLEAKILYAPGKAANAGGVSVSGLEMTQNAQKLSWSSEEVDAKLKSIMQNIHEQCVKYGKQADGYTNYVK
;
A
#
# COMPACT_ATOMS: atom_id res chain seq x y z
N ARG A 1 4.30 -5.66 -13.33
CA ARG A 1 3.94 -4.24 -13.12
C ARG A 1 4.71 -3.71 -11.93
N ASP A 2 5.30 -2.55 -12.08
CA ASP A 2 6.13 -1.95 -11.05
C ASP A 2 5.25 -1.23 -10.01
N VAL A 3 5.51 -1.48 -8.75
CA VAL A 3 4.74 -0.92 -7.64
C VAL A 3 5.64 -0.09 -6.73
N LEU A 4 5.23 1.14 -6.47
CA LEU A 4 5.86 1.96 -5.45
C LEU A 4 5.35 1.56 -4.07
N GLY A 5 6.25 1.04 -3.24
CA GLY A 5 6.01 0.82 -1.83
C GLY A 5 5.99 2.13 -1.04
N SER A 6 5.34 2.13 0.08
CA SER A 6 5.04 3.32 0.84
C SER A 6 6.08 3.68 1.90
N ARG A 7 5.99 4.91 2.36
CA ARG A 7 6.81 5.51 3.41
C ARG A 7 6.29 5.18 4.81
N GLY A 8 7.13 4.59 5.67
CA GLY A 8 6.89 4.57 7.12
C GLY A 8 7.46 5.84 7.75
N LEU A 9 6.62 6.76 8.25
CA LEU A 9 7.08 7.84 9.11
C LEU A 9 7.16 7.34 10.55
N GLY A 10 8.39 7.28 11.05
CA GLY A 10 8.68 7.31 12.48
C GLY A 10 8.22 6.14 13.33
N ASP A 11 7.60 5.13 12.77
CA ASP A 11 7.11 4.03 13.59
C ASP A 11 7.57 2.67 13.08
N VAL A 12 8.53 2.11 13.80
CA VAL A 12 9.04 0.75 13.69
C VAL A 12 7.91 -0.30 13.69
N TYR A 13 6.69 0.09 14.05
CA TYR A 13 5.53 -0.77 14.25
C TYR A 13 4.53 -0.79 13.09
N LYS A 14 4.65 0.07 12.09
CA LYS A 14 3.72 0.02 10.94
C LYS A 14 4.14 -1.06 9.96
N ARG A 15 3.76 -2.28 10.27
CA ARG A 15 3.99 -3.48 9.44
C ARG A 15 3.20 -3.46 8.13
N GLN A 16 2.29 -2.52 7.96
CA GLN A 16 1.35 -2.48 6.83
C GLN A 16 2.06 -2.49 5.47
N ALA A 17 3.11 -1.68 5.30
CA ALA A 17 3.89 -1.68 4.07
C ALA A 17 4.56 -3.04 3.80
N GLN A 18 5.12 -3.67 4.84
CA GLN A 18 5.80 -4.98 4.72
C GLN A 18 4.83 -6.07 4.24
N TYR A 19 3.63 -6.16 4.86
CA TYR A 19 2.61 -7.12 4.45
C TYR A 19 1.99 -6.80 3.09
N THR A 20 1.89 -5.52 2.72
CA THR A 20 1.50 -5.11 1.38
C THR A 20 2.49 -5.64 0.35
N VAL A 21 3.80 -5.46 0.57
CA VAL A 21 4.86 -5.98 -0.30
C VAL A 21 4.82 -7.51 -0.37
N GLU A 22 4.66 -8.18 0.76
CA GLU A 22 4.52 -9.64 0.81
C GLU A 22 3.36 -10.14 -0.07
N LYS A 23 2.20 -9.49 0.04
CA LYS A 23 1.04 -9.83 -0.78
C LYS A 23 1.26 -9.54 -2.26
N LEU A 24 1.87 -8.41 -2.59
CA LEU A 24 2.21 -8.04 -3.97
C LEU A 24 3.15 -9.06 -4.62
N ILE A 25 4.19 -9.49 -3.91
CA ILE A 25 5.10 -10.54 -4.37
C ILE A 25 4.32 -11.84 -4.63
N SER A 26 3.41 -12.23 -3.73
CA SER A 26 2.59 -13.44 -3.89
C SER A 26 1.64 -13.36 -5.10
N LEU A 27 1.27 -12.16 -5.52
CA LEU A 27 0.46 -11.91 -6.71
C LEU A 27 1.28 -11.71 -8.00
N GLY A 28 2.61 -11.87 -7.92
CA GLY A 28 3.51 -11.72 -9.05
C GLY A 28 3.80 -10.27 -9.46
N ALA A 29 3.52 -9.31 -8.59
CA ALA A 29 3.87 -7.92 -8.82
C ALA A 29 5.34 -7.66 -8.47
N LYS A 30 5.99 -6.77 -9.22
CA LYS A 30 7.36 -6.33 -8.97
C LYS A 30 7.34 -5.06 -8.12
N VAL A 31 7.81 -5.16 -6.89
CA VAL A 31 7.93 -4.02 -5.98
C VAL A 31 9.30 -3.39 -6.14
N VAL A 32 9.35 -2.13 -6.55
CA VAL A 32 10.62 -1.45 -6.88
C VAL A 32 11.04 -0.39 -5.86
N THR A 33 10.12 0.05 -4.98
CA THR A 33 10.45 1.03 -3.94
C THR A 33 9.89 0.64 -2.58
N MET A 34 10.63 0.95 -1.54
CA MET A 34 10.15 1.05 -0.16
C MET A 34 10.77 2.29 0.49
N SER A 35 10.09 2.84 1.48
CA SER A 35 10.56 4.04 2.17
C SER A 35 10.34 3.99 3.66
N ASP A 36 11.10 4.78 4.38
CA ASP A 36 10.91 5.07 5.79
C ASP A 36 11.04 6.59 6.07
N SER A 37 11.19 6.98 7.34
CA SER A 37 11.29 8.39 7.72
C SER A 37 12.56 9.07 7.20
N ASP A 38 13.60 8.31 6.87
CA ASP A 38 14.89 8.86 6.44
C ASP A 38 14.99 9.04 4.91
N GLY A 39 14.17 8.31 4.14
CA GLY A 39 14.19 8.36 2.69
C GLY A 39 13.58 7.12 2.05
N TYR A 40 13.95 6.87 0.81
CA TYR A 40 13.47 5.69 0.08
C TYR A 40 14.59 4.99 -0.68
N ILE A 41 14.34 3.72 -0.98
CA ILE A 41 15.14 2.92 -1.90
C ILE A 41 14.40 2.75 -3.23
N TYR A 42 15.17 2.68 -4.31
CA TYR A 42 14.69 2.25 -5.61
C TYR A 42 15.56 1.10 -6.10
N ASP A 43 14.94 -0.08 -6.19
CA ASP A 43 15.56 -1.32 -6.63
C ASP A 43 14.92 -1.76 -7.96
N PRO A 44 15.56 -1.47 -9.11
CA PRO A 44 15.00 -1.78 -10.42
C PRO A 44 14.86 -3.29 -10.68
N ASP A 45 15.62 -4.11 -9.97
CA ASP A 45 15.52 -5.58 -10.07
C ASP A 45 14.29 -6.13 -9.33
N GLY A 46 13.75 -5.32 -8.43
CA GLY A 46 12.60 -5.65 -7.61
C GLY A 46 12.97 -6.27 -6.27
N ILE A 47 12.07 -6.09 -5.32
CA ILE A 47 12.15 -6.67 -3.97
C ILE A 47 11.46 -8.02 -4.02
N ASP A 48 12.23 -9.09 -3.98
CA ASP A 48 11.76 -10.47 -3.86
C ASP A 48 11.54 -10.89 -2.39
N ARG A 49 11.20 -12.15 -2.18
CA ARG A 49 10.94 -12.68 -0.82
C ARG A 49 12.17 -12.58 0.07
N ALA A 50 13.36 -12.93 -0.42
CA ALA A 50 14.58 -12.91 0.38
C ALA A 50 14.98 -11.48 0.78
N LYS A 51 14.83 -10.53 -0.14
CA LYS A 51 15.04 -9.11 0.11
C LYS A 51 14.02 -8.54 1.10
N LEU A 52 12.75 -8.98 1.00
CA LEU A 52 11.71 -8.58 1.95
C LEU A 52 12.00 -9.13 3.35
N ASP A 53 12.41 -10.40 3.48
CA ASP A 53 12.76 -11.01 4.76
C ASP A 53 13.91 -10.25 5.43
N TYR A 54 14.92 -9.83 4.66
CA TYR A 54 15.98 -8.95 5.15
C TYR A 54 15.42 -7.60 5.68
N ILE A 55 14.52 -6.95 4.93
CA ILE A 55 13.88 -5.70 5.37
C ILE A 55 13.07 -5.91 6.65
N MET A 56 12.35 -7.01 6.74
CA MET A 56 11.55 -7.34 7.93
C MET A 56 12.44 -7.56 9.15
N GLU A 57 13.55 -8.28 9.00
CA GLU A 57 14.54 -8.48 10.05
C GLU A 57 15.18 -7.15 10.45
N LEU A 58 15.67 -6.37 9.47
CA LEU A 58 16.26 -5.05 9.69
C LEU A 58 15.32 -4.12 10.47
N LYS A 59 14.05 -4.07 10.08
CA LYS A 59 13.06 -3.17 10.70
C LYS A 59 12.53 -3.67 12.04
N ASN A 60 12.21 -4.96 12.13
CA ASN A 60 11.49 -5.51 13.30
C ASN A 60 12.44 -5.94 14.42
N LEU A 61 13.63 -6.44 14.09
CA LEU A 61 14.61 -6.93 15.06
C LEU A 61 15.67 -5.88 15.37
N TYR A 62 16.34 -5.35 14.36
CA TYR A 62 17.46 -4.41 14.53
C TYR A 62 17.03 -2.94 14.60
N ARG A 63 15.76 -2.61 14.27
CA ARG A 63 15.25 -1.24 14.20
C ARG A 63 16.07 -0.34 13.27
N GLY A 64 16.70 -0.94 12.26
CA GLY A 64 17.56 -0.28 11.30
C GLY A 64 16.80 0.61 10.31
N ARG A 65 17.54 1.24 9.42
CA ARG A 65 17.02 2.17 8.41
C ARG A 65 17.04 1.52 7.02
N ILE A 66 16.11 1.94 6.16
CA ILE A 66 16.02 1.39 4.80
C ILE A 66 17.30 1.65 3.97
N ARG A 67 18.11 2.63 4.35
CA ARG A 67 19.43 2.89 3.78
C ARG A 67 20.33 1.67 3.81
N GLU A 68 20.31 0.90 4.90
CA GLU A 68 21.13 -0.30 5.08
C GLU A 68 20.82 -1.39 4.04
N TYR A 69 19.55 -1.45 3.59
CA TYR A 69 19.18 -2.30 2.46
C TYR A 69 19.91 -1.87 1.18
N ALA A 70 19.95 -0.55 0.91
CA ALA A 70 20.63 -0.05 -0.29
C ALA A 70 22.15 -0.35 -0.27
N GLU A 71 22.75 -0.27 0.90
CA GLU A 71 24.16 -0.64 1.11
C GLU A 71 24.38 -2.15 0.87
N GLN A 72 23.46 -2.99 1.34
CA GLN A 72 23.55 -4.45 1.22
C GLN A 72 23.34 -4.94 -0.23
N TYR A 73 22.37 -4.36 -0.94
CA TYR A 73 21.98 -4.83 -2.28
C TYR A 73 22.43 -3.93 -3.43
N GLY A 74 23.15 -2.84 -3.14
CA GLY A 74 23.72 -1.96 -4.16
C GLY A 74 22.69 -1.18 -4.97
N CYS A 75 21.51 -0.92 -4.41
CA CYS A 75 20.47 -0.16 -5.10
C CYS A 75 20.49 1.34 -4.74
N LYS A 76 19.72 2.13 -5.47
CA LYS A 76 19.61 3.59 -5.23
C LYS A 76 18.95 3.88 -3.90
N TYR A 77 19.56 4.76 -3.10
CA TYR A 77 18.95 5.36 -1.92
C TYR A 77 18.86 6.88 -2.09
N VAL A 78 17.73 7.46 -1.71
CA VAL A 78 17.51 8.91 -1.73
C VAL A 78 17.07 9.37 -0.34
N ALA A 79 17.95 10.12 0.31
CA ALA A 79 17.70 10.63 1.66
C ALA A 79 16.66 11.76 1.67
N GLY A 80 15.80 11.77 2.68
CA GLY A 80 14.86 12.87 2.94
C GLY A 80 13.76 13.04 1.89
N ALA A 81 13.70 12.19 0.87
CA ALA A 81 12.74 12.27 -0.23
C ALA A 81 11.65 11.20 -0.16
N ARG A 82 10.58 11.41 -0.91
CA ARG A 82 9.48 10.47 -1.11
C ARG A 82 9.60 9.77 -2.46
N PRO A 83 9.11 8.53 -2.63
CA PRO A 83 9.31 7.74 -3.85
C PRO A 83 8.40 8.14 -5.02
N TRP A 84 7.54 9.13 -4.86
CA TRP A 84 6.48 9.45 -5.83
C TRP A 84 7.00 9.99 -7.17
N GLY A 85 8.29 10.33 -7.24
CA GLY A 85 8.97 10.71 -8.49
C GLY A 85 9.44 9.55 -9.36
N GLU A 86 9.50 8.33 -8.81
CA GLU A 86 9.93 7.16 -9.56
C GLU A 86 8.79 6.62 -10.45
N LYS A 87 9.16 6.08 -11.62
CA LYS A 87 8.17 5.52 -12.55
C LYS A 87 7.57 4.23 -12.01
N CYS A 88 6.25 4.12 -12.02
CA CYS A 88 5.52 2.93 -11.61
C CYS A 88 4.17 2.80 -12.31
N ASP A 89 3.62 1.59 -12.32
CA ASP A 89 2.23 1.36 -12.73
C ASP A 89 1.25 1.61 -11.56
N ILE A 90 1.65 1.25 -10.34
CA ILE A 90 0.77 1.28 -9.16
C ILE A 90 1.50 1.96 -7.99
N ALA A 91 0.83 2.90 -7.34
CA ALA A 91 1.32 3.53 -6.11
C ALA A 91 0.48 3.06 -4.90
N MET A 92 1.16 2.71 -3.79
CA MET A 92 0.51 2.20 -2.58
C MET A 92 0.98 2.98 -1.34
N PRO A 93 0.43 4.19 -1.11
CA PRO A 93 0.75 4.97 0.09
C PRO A 93 0.18 4.26 1.33
N SER A 94 1.06 3.84 2.25
CA SER A 94 0.70 2.99 3.40
C SER A 94 1.32 3.46 4.72
N ALA A 95 1.78 4.70 4.80
CA ALA A 95 2.48 5.21 5.97
C ALA A 95 1.65 6.15 6.83
N THR A 96 1.43 7.38 6.37
CA THR A 96 0.82 8.43 7.18
C THR A 96 -0.18 9.26 6.42
N GLN A 97 -1.00 9.96 7.18
CA GLN A 97 -1.91 10.97 6.64
C GLN A 97 -1.14 12.03 5.87
N ASN A 98 -1.69 12.46 4.73
CA ASN A 98 -1.16 13.53 3.87
C ASN A 98 0.29 13.30 3.38
N GLU A 99 0.69 12.04 3.20
CA GLU A 99 2.01 11.72 2.67
C GLU A 99 2.16 11.93 1.16
N LEU A 100 1.03 12.01 0.43
CA LEU A 100 0.98 12.21 -1.01
C LEU A 100 0.16 13.47 -1.30
N ASN A 101 0.83 14.50 -1.79
CA ASN A 101 0.21 15.80 -2.10
C ASN A 101 -0.16 15.93 -3.58
N GLY A 102 -0.76 17.07 -3.97
CA GLY A 102 -1.20 17.31 -5.35
C GLY A 102 -0.07 17.31 -6.38
N GLU A 103 1.13 17.80 -6.04
CA GLU A 103 2.28 17.76 -6.93
C GLU A 103 2.85 16.35 -7.09
N ASP A 104 2.88 15.56 -6.00
CA ASP A 104 3.22 14.13 -6.05
C ASP A 104 2.25 13.38 -6.97
N ALA A 105 0.95 13.68 -6.87
CA ALA A 105 -0.09 13.06 -7.71
C ALA A 105 0.11 13.38 -9.19
N LYS A 106 0.36 14.65 -9.53
CA LYS A 106 0.67 15.06 -10.91
C LYS A 106 1.90 14.36 -11.45
N THR A 107 2.94 14.21 -10.63
CA THR A 107 4.17 13.53 -11.01
C THR A 107 3.92 12.04 -11.28
N LEU A 108 3.16 11.36 -10.41
CA LEU A 108 2.76 9.96 -10.62
C LEU A 108 1.98 9.78 -11.92
N LEU A 109 1.02 10.66 -12.20
CA LEU A 109 0.23 10.64 -13.43
C LEU A 109 1.10 10.90 -14.67
N ALA A 110 2.00 11.87 -14.62
CA ALA A 110 2.93 12.14 -15.70
C ALA A 110 3.87 10.96 -15.99
N ASN A 111 4.25 10.21 -14.96
CA ASN A 111 5.05 8.99 -15.06
C ASN A 111 4.28 7.75 -15.52
N GLY A 112 2.96 7.88 -15.76
CA GLY A 112 2.12 6.81 -16.29
C GLY A 112 1.53 5.88 -15.23
N CYS A 113 1.42 6.31 -13.99
CA CYS A 113 0.74 5.57 -12.93
C CYS A 113 -0.75 5.36 -13.30
N ILE A 114 -1.20 4.11 -13.27
CA ILE A 114 -2.58 3.72 -13.66
C ILE A 114 -3.47 3.37 -12.48
N ALA A 115 -2.88 3.19 -11.30
CA ALA A 115 -3.64 2.86 -10.10
C ALA A 115 -2.97 3.38 -8.83
N VAL A 116 -3.80 3.85 -7.89
CA VAL A 116 -3.38 4.20 -6.53
C VAL A 116 -4.27 3.42 -5.55
N SER A 117 -3.67 2.73 -4.59
CA SER A 117 -4.40 2.01 -3.54
C SER A 117 -3.87 2.41 -2.17
N GLU A 118 -4.71 3.04 -1.38
CA GLU A 118 -4.34 3.58 -0.08
C GLU A 118 -4.32 2.51 1.01
N GLY A 119 -3.14 2.16 1.49
CA GLY A 119 -2.98 1.31 2.67
C GLY A 119 -3.12 2.08 3.99
N ALA A 120 -2.70 3.34 4.03
CA ALA A 120 -2.84 4.21 5.22
C ALA A 120 -4.23 4.86 5.31
N ASN A 121 -4.50 5.49 6.45
CA ASN A 121 -5.68 6.35 6.62
C ASN A 121 -5.39 7.73 6.02
N MET A 122 -6.18 8.13 5.01
CA MET A 122 -6.10 9.43 4.34
C MET A 122 -4.67 9.84 3.93
N PRO A 123 -3.90 8.99 3.22
CA PRO A 123 -2.53 9.32 2.85
C PRO A 123 -2.45 10.38 1.75
N SER A 124 -3.47 10.48 0.89
CA SER A 124 -3.54 11.50 -0.16
C SER A 124 -4.26 12.74 0.33
N THR A 125 -3.74 13.92 -0.06
CA THR A 125 -4.44 15.18 0.19
C THR A 125 -5.66 15.33 -0.73
N PRO A 126 -6.64 16.20 -0.42
CA PRO A 126 -7.80 16.43 -1.30
C PRO A 126 -7.38 16.77 -2.74
N GLU A 127 -6.36 17.62 -2.92
CA GLU A 127 -5.86 18.01 -4.24
C GLU A 127 -5.28 16.81 -5.02
N ALA A 128 -4.66 15.87 -4.32
CA ALA A 128 -4.16 14.65 -4.93
C ALA A 128 -5.31 13.73 -5.37
N ILE A 129 -6.34 13.60 -4.54
CA ILE A 129 -7.54 12.82 -4.84
C ILE A 129 -8.23 13.39 -6.07
N ASP A 130 -8.43 14.71 -6.11
CA ASP A 130 -9.05 15.39 -7.26
C ASP A 130 -8.26 15.12 -8.54
N ALA A 131 -6.94 15.21 -8.52
CA ALA A 131 -6.08 14.93 -9.67
C ALA A 131 -6.25 13.46 -10.16
N PHE A 132 -6.33 12.48 -9.26
CA PHE A 132 -6.55 11.08 -9.63
C PHE A 132 -7.93 10.84 -10.25
N LEU A 133 -8.97 11.47 -9.70
CA LEU A 133 -10.35 11.37 -10.19
C LEU A 133 -10.51 12.05 -11.56
N GLU A 134 -9.90 13.22 -11.77
CA GLU A 134 -9.89 13.93 -13.06
C GLU A 134 -9.17 13.10 -14.14
N ALA A 135 -8.04 12.48 -13.79
CA ALA A 135 -7.29 11.60 -14.70
C ALA A 135 -7.98 10.24 -14.91
N LYS A 136 -9.04 9.92 -14.16
CA LYS A 136 -9.80 8.66 -14.23
C LYS A 136 -8.95 7.42 -14.10
N ILE A 137 -7.88 7.47 -13.29
CA ILE A 137 -7.13 6.28 -12.93
C ILE A 137 -7.88 5.44 -11.90
N LEU A 138 -7.46 4.21 -11.66
CA LEU A 138 -8.00 3.38 -10.59
C LEU A 138 -7.52 3.91 -9.23
N TYR A 139 -8.40 4.61 -8.52
CA TYR A 139 -8.10 5.13 -7.19
C TYR A 139 -8.94 4.43 -6.12
N ALA A 140 -8.30 3.65 -5.26
CA ALA A 140 -8.93 2.94 -4.15
C ALA A 140 -8.64 3.70 -2.83
N PRO A 141 -9.66 4.39 -2.26
CA PRO A 141 -9.48 5.19 -1.05
C PRO A 141 -9.24 4.31 0.18
N GLY A 142 -8.51 4.84 1.15
CA GLY A 142 -8.12 4.11 2.36
C GLY A 142 -9.31 3.47 3.09
N LYS A 143 -10.44 4.17 3.21
CA LYS A 143 -11.66 3.64 3.84
C LYS A 143 -12.18 2.31 3.26
N ALA A 144 -11.83 2.01 2.01
CA ALA A 144 -12.16 0.73 1.35
C ALA A 144 -10.93 -0.18 1.29
N ALA A 145 -9.79 0.34 0.83
CA ALA A 145 -8.59 -0.45 0.59
C ALA A 145 -7.94 -0.98 1.90
N ASN A 146 -8.01 -0.22 2.99
CA ASN A 146 -7.43 -0.63 4.28
C ASN A 146 -8.43 -1.27 5.26
N ALA A 147 -9.66 -1.53 4.85
CA ALA A 147 -10.71 -2.11 5.69
C ALA A 147 -10.38 -3.51 6.24
N GLY A 148 -9.33 -4.17 5.71
CA GLY A 148 -8.89 -5.50 6.17
C GLY A 148 -8.53 -5.53 7.65
N GLY A 149 -7.81 -4.53 8.15
CA GLY A 149 -7.41 -4.47 9.55
C GLY A 149 -8.59 -4.41 10.51
N VAL A 150 -9.54 -3.52 10.27
CA VAL A 150 -10.76 -3.40 11.11
C VAL A 150 -11.67 -4.62 10.96
N SER A 151 -11.69 -5.25 9.79
CA SER A 151 -12.45 -6.49 9.55
C SER A 151 -11.90 -7.65 10.38
N VAL A 152 -10.58 -7.81 10.45
CA VAL A 152 -9.95 -8.83 11.31
C VAL A 152 -10.26 -8.59 12.78
N SER A 153 -10.20 -7.33 13.24
CA SER A 153 -10.61 -6.99 14.62
C SER A 153 -12.08 -7.37 14.90
N GLY A 154 -12.97 -7.12 13.95
CA GLY A 154 -14.37 -7.55 14.06
C GLY A 154 -14.54 -9.07 14.12
N LEU A 155 -13.77 -9.81 13.33
CA LEU A 155 -13.75 -11.28 13.38
C LEU A 155 -13.21 -11.78 14.73
N GLU A 156 -12.15 -11.17 15.27
CA GLU A 156 -11.62 -11.49 16.59
C GLU A 156 -12.64 -11.25 17.71
N MET A 157 -13.34 -10.12 17.68
CA MET A 157 -14.44 -9.84 18.62
C MET A 157 -15.54 -10.90 18.51
N THR A 158 -15.86 -11.36 17.31
CA THR A 158 -16.87 -12.42 17.08
C THR A 158 -16.43 -13.74 17.68
N GLN A 159 -15.18 -14.14 17.46
CA GLN A 159 -14.60 -15.36 18.07
C GLN A 159 -14.69 -15.30 19.61
N ASN A 160 -14.29 -14.15 20.19
CA ASN A 160 -14.31 -13.97 21.64
C ASN A 160 -15.74 -14.05 22.19
N ALA A 161 -16.72 -13.43 21.53
CA ALA A 161 -18.12 -13.45 21.94
C ALA A 161 -18.72 -14.87 21.87
N GLN A 162 -18.33 -15.65 20.87
CA GLN A 162 -18.81 -17.01 20.67
C GLN A 162 -17.98 -18.06 21.41
N LYS A 163 -16.87 -17.66 22.04
CA LYS A 163 -15.88 -18.58 22.68
C LYS A 163 -15.37 -19.66 21.72
N LEU A 164 -15.20 -19.30 20.45
CA LEU A 164 -14.67 -20.19 19.40
C LEU A 164 -13.26 -19.75 19.03
N SER A 165 -12.49 -20.68 18.47
CA SER A 165 -11.22 -20.41 17.81
C SER A 165 -11.34 -20.85 16.36
N TRP A 166 -11.01 -19.94 15.44
CA TRP A 166 -10.90 -20.24 14.02
C TRP A 166 -9.44 -20.43 13.64
N SER A 167 -9.17 -21.28 12.65
CA SER A 167 -7.84 -21.39 12.09
C SER A 167 -7.47 -20.12 11.29
N SER A 168 -6.18 -19.93 11.00
CA SER A 168 -5.72 -18.82 10.16
C SER A 168 -6.35 -18.87 8.77
N GLU A 169 -6.54 -20.05 8.21
CA GLU A 169 -7.17 -20.25 6.91
C GLU A 169 -8.65 -19.85 6.91
N GLU A 170 -9.38 -20.15 7.99
CA GLU A 170 -10.78 -19.74 8.15
C GLU A 170 -10.89 -18.21 8.27
N VAL A 171 -9.99 -17.58 9.02
CA VAL A 171 -9.94 -16.11 9.15
C VAL A 171 -9.61 -15.47 7.81
N ASP A 172 -8.61 -15.97 7.07
CA ASP A 172 -8.23 -15.45 5.75
C ASP A 172 -9.37 -15.59 4.73
N ALA A 173 -10.07 -16.73 4.72
CA ALA A 173 -11.23 -16.95 3.85
C ALA A 173 -12.37 -15.96 4.14
N LYS A 174 -12.67 -15.70 5.42
CA LYS A 174 -13.66 -14.71 5.84
C LYS A 174 -13.24 -13.29 5.46
N LEU A 175 -11.99 -12.93 5.72
CA LEU A 175 -11.42 -11.64 5.34
C LEU A 175 -11.51 -11.41 3.83
N LYS A 176 -11.11 -12.42 3.04
CA LYS A 176 -11.22 -12.36 1.57
C LYS A 176 -12.64 -12.09 1.11
N SER A 177 -13.63 -12.79 1.69
CA SER A 177 -15.05 -12.58 1.37
C SER A 177 -15.51 -11.16 1.72
N ILE A 178 -15.11 -10.63 2.88
CA ILE A 178 -15.41 -9.25 3.28
C ILE A 178 -14.82 -8.24 2.29
N MET A 179 -13.55 -8.39 1.95
CA MET A 179 -12.86 -7.47 1.03
C MET A 179 -13.43 -7.55 -0.39
N GLN A 180 -13.82 -8.73 -0.85
CA GLN A 180 -14.52 -8.90 -2.12
C GLN A 180 -15.86 -8.17 -2.12
N ASN A 181 -16.66 -8.34 -1.07
CA ASN A 181 -17.94 -7.62 -0.94
C ASN A 181 -17.75 -6.10 -0.93
N ILE A 182 -16.75 -5.57 -0.22
CA ILE A 182 -16.42 -4.14 -0.24
C ILE A 182 -16.11 -3.68 -1.67
N HIS A 183 -15.28 -4.43 -2.38
CA HIS A 183 -14.95 -4.12 -3.77
C HIS A 183 -16.20 -4.12 -4.67
N GLU A 184 -17.05 -5.15 -4.56
CA GLU A 184 -18.30 -5.24 -5.33
C GLU A 184 -19.25 -4.07 -5.06
N GLN A 185 -19.37 -3.62 -3.80
CA GLN A 185 -20.15 -2.44 -3.45
C GLN A 185 -19.54 -1.17 -4.09
N CYS A 186 -18.22 -0.99 -4.01
CA CYS A 186 -17.55 0.13 -4.66
C CYS A 186 -17.80 0.14 -6.18
N VAL A 187 -17.70 -1.01 -6.84
CA VAL A 187 -17.98 -1.12 -8.28
C VAL A 187 -19.45 -0.82 -8.57
N LYS A 188 -20.38 -1.39 -7.79
CA LYS A 188 -21.83 -1.23 -7.98
C LYS A 188 -22.26 0.24 -7.91
N TYR A 189 -21.78 0.96 -6.90
CA TYR A 189 -22.19 2.36 -6.69
C TYR A 189 -21.29 3.37 -7.40
N GLY A 190 -20.04 3.01 -7.69
CA GLY A 190 -19.08 3.90 -8.34
C GLY A 190 -19.10 3.87 -9.86
N LYS A 191 -19.76 2.89 -10.50
CA LYS A 191 -19.79 2.74 -11.95
C LYS A 191 -20.47 3.94 -12.61
N GLN A 192 -19.80 4.53 -13.61
CA GLN A 192 -20.29 5.67 -14.38
C GLN A 192 -20.70 5.24 -15.79
N ALA A 193 -21.42 6.12 -16.49
CA ALA A 193 -21.93 5.85 -17.83
C ALA A 193 -20.82 5.67 -18.88
N ASP A 194 -19.65 6.27 -18.67
CA ASP A 194 -18.48 6.16 -19.53
C ASP A 194 -17.62 4.90 -19.26
N GLY A 195 -18.07 4.03 -18.35
CA GLY A 195 -17.37 2.81 -17.96
C GLY A 195 -16.33 2.98 -16.85
N TYR A 196 -16.04 4.20 -16.43
CA TYR A 196 -15.17 4.47 -15.29
C TYR A 196 -15.83 4.06 -13.98
N THR A 197 -15.04 3.57 -13.03
CA THR A 197 -15.52 3.26 -11.68
C THR A 197 -14.86 4.21 -10.66
N ASN A 198 -15.67 5.08 -10.07
CA ASN A 198 -15.23 5.98 -9.01
C ASN A 198 -15.44 5.31 -7.64
N TYR A 199 -14.36 4.81 -7.03
CA TYR A 199 -14.39 4.11 -5.74
C TYR A 199 -14.59 5.04 -4.53
N VAL A 200 -14.67 6.37 -4.74
CA VAL A 200 -14.89 7.36 -3.67
C VAL A 200 -16.37 7.59 -3.39
N LYS A 201 -17.24 7.31 -4.37
CA LYS A 201 -18.69 7.49 -4.27
C LYS A 201 -19.36 6.54 -3.29
#